data_a9cc66baea21fa88c62c0409c455d4c4
#
_entry.id   a9cc66baea21fa88c62c0409c455d4c4
#
_cell.length_a   1.000
_cell.length_b   1.000
_cell.length_c   1.000
_cell.angle_alpha   90.00
_cell.angle_beta   90.00
_cell.angle_gamma   90.00
#
_symmetry.space_group_name_H-M   'P 1'
#
loop_
_entity.id
_entity.type
_entity.pdbx_description
1 polymer ?
#
loop_
_entity_poly.entity_id
_entity_poly.type
_entity_poly.pdbx_seq_one_letter_code
_entity_poly.pdbx_strand_id
1 'polypeptide(L)' 'MNNQQICKIIQERRGYLNLTQKDVAEMAGITFKSISEIELGLRNPSLNTLNSILDVLGLELKVQIKSMN' A
#
# COMPACT_ATOMS: atom_id res chain seq x y z
N MET A 1 -1.23 7.62 10.90
CA MET A 1 -0.53 6.48 10.29
C MET A 1 0.72 6.99 9.62
N ASN A 2 1.84 6.31 9.82
CA ASN A 2 3.10 6.69 9.21
C ASN A 2 3.48 5.73 8.09
N ASN A 3 4.56 6.03 7.39
CA ASN A 3 5.01 5.24 6.25
C ASN A 3 5.34 3.79 6.61
N GLN A 4 5.93 3.56 7.78
CA GLN A 4 6.27 2.20 8.23
C GLN A 4 5.02 1.36 8.46
N GLN A 5 3.98 1.94 9.02
CA GLN A 5 2.71 1.25 9.24
C GLN A 5 2.06 0.87 7.91
N ILE A 6 2.09 1.78 6.95
CA ILE A 6 1.53 1.53 5.61
C ILE A 6 2.30 0.42 4.90
N CYS A 7 3.63 0.45 4.96
CA CYS A 7 4.47 -0.58 4.36
C CYS A 7 4.11 -1.97 4.90
N LYS A 8 3.98 -2.06 6.22
CA LYS A 8 3.65 -3.31 6.88
C LYS A 8 2.26 -3.81 6.50
N ILE A 9 1.27 -2.92 6.47
CA ILE A 9 -0.10 -3.26 6.07
C ILE A 9 -0.12 -3.82 4.65
N ILE A 10 0.57 -3.16 3.73
CA ILE A 10 0.64 -3.60 2.33
C ILE A 10 1.25 -5.00 2.24
N GLN A 11 2.39 -5.22 2.91
CA GLN A 11 3.06 -6.52 2.88
C GLN A 11 2.18 -7.63 3.46
N GLU A 12 1.59 -7.40 4.61
CA GLU A 12 0.77 -8.39 5.29
C GLU A 12 -0.47 -8.74 4.48
N ARG A 13 -1.15 -7.72 3.96
CA ARG A 13 -2.37 -7.96 3.18
C ARG A 13 -2.06 -8.66 1.87
N ARG A 14 -0.96 -8.29 1.21
CA ARG A 14 -0.52 -8.95 -0.01
C ARG A 14 -0.25 -10.44 0.25
N GLY A 15 0.46 -10.75 1.33
CA GLY A 15 0.74 -12.13 1.72
C GLY A 15 -0.53 -12.90 2.05
N TYR A 16 -1.47 -12.28 2.75
CA TYR A 16 -2.76 -12.89 3.06
C TYR A 16 -3.52 -13.28 1.81
N LEU A 17 -3.45 -12.45 0.77
CA LEU A 17 -4.14 -12.69 -0.50
C LEU A 17 -3.32 -13.57 -1.45
N ASN A 18 -2.13 -14.00 -1.06
CA ASN A 18 -1.22 -14.80 -1.88
C ASN A 18 -0.84 -14.11 -3.19
N LEU A 19 -0.69 -12.79 -3.15
CA LEU A 19 -0.26 -12.01 -4.30
C LEU A 19 1.23 -11.73 -4.21
N THR A 20 1.92 -11.82 -5.36
CA THR A 20 3.32 -11.41 -5.44
C THR A 20 3.40 -9.89 -5.60
N GLN A 21 4.58 -9.32 -5.38
CA GLN A 21 4.81 -7.91 -5.68
C GLN A 21 4.53 -7.61 -7.16
N LYS A 22 4.91 -8.53 -8.04
CA LYS A 22 4.64 -8.39 -9.48
C LYS A 22 3.15 -8.33 -9.75
N ASP A 23 2.37 -9.19 -9.11
CA ASP A 23 0.91 -9.20 -9.27
C ASP A 23 0.32 -7.85 -8.88
N VAL A 24 0.70 -7.34 -7.71
CA VAL A 24 0.19 -6.05 -7.23
C VAL A 24 0.61 -4.91 -8.15
N ALA A 25 1.86 -4.93 -8.60
CA ALA A 25 2.36 -3.89 -9.52
C ALA A 25 1.54 -3.86 -10.81
N GLU A 26 1.30 -5.03 -11.41
CA GLU A 26 0.51 -5.14 -12.64
C GLU A 26 -0.93 -4.66 -12.43
N MET A 27 -1.57 -5.11 -11.35
CA MET A 27 -2.96 -4.78 -11.07
C MET A 27 -3.14 -3.30 -10.70
N ALA A 28 -2.17 -2.72 -10.01
CA ALA A 28 -2.22 -1.31 -9.61
C ALA A 28 -1.71 -0.34 -10.70
N GLY A 29 -1.14 -0.87 -11.79
CA GLY A 29 -0.62 -0.05 -12.86
C GLY A 29 0.66 0.69 -12.51
N ILE A 30 1.50 0.10 -11.66
CA ILE A 30 2.79 0.68 -11.27
C ILE A 30 3.91 -0.30 -11.58
N THR A 31 5.16 0.17 -11.48
CA THR A 31 6.30 -0.70 -11.74
C THR A 31 6.60 -1.61 -10.56
N PHE A 32 7.23 -2.75 -10.84
CA PHE A 32 7.74 -3.64 -9.80
C PHE A 32 8.70 -2.89 -8.85
N LYS A 33 9.55 -2.04 -9.42
CA LYS A 33 10.47 -1.23 -8.61
C LYS A 33 9.73 -0.34 -7.63
N SER A 34 8.63 0.29 -8.07
CA SER A 34 7.82 1.15 -7.20
C SER A 34 7.24 0.37 -6.02
N ILE A 35 6.58 -0.76 -6.28
CA ILE A 35 5.98 -1.53 -5.18
C ILE A 35 7.07 -2.07 -4.23
N SER A 36 8.18 -2.53 -4.77
CA SER A 36 9.29 -3.03 -3.97
C SER A 36 9.85 -1.95 -3.04
N GLU A 37 10.10 -0.75 -3.57
CA GLU A 37 10.62 0.36 -2.77
C GLU A 37 9.60 0.85 -1.73
N ILE A 38 8.32 0.85 -2.07
CA ILE A 38 7.26 1.22 -1.14
C ILE A 38 7.22 0.23 0.03
N GLU A 39 7.27 -1.07 -0.25
CA GLU A 39 7.25 -2.09 0.81
C GLU A 39 8.50 -2.05 1.68
N LEU A 40 9.63 -1.63 1.14
CA LEU A 40 10.88 -1.48 1.91
C LEU A 40 10.93 -0.16 2.70
N GLY A 41 9.97 0.72 2.50
CA GLY A 41 9.98 2.03 3.15
C GLY A 41 10.94 3.02 2.53
N LEU A 42 11.45 2.74 1.33
CA LEU A 42 12.41 3.59 0.62
C LEU A 42 11.73 4.67 -0.22
N ARG A 43 10.44 4.58 -0.39
CA ARG A 43 9.67 5.51 -1.21
C ARG A 43 8.33 5.82 -0.53
N ASN A 44 7.99 7.11 -0.48
CA ASN A 44 6.66 7.54 -0.06
C ASN A 44 5.77 7.61 -1.28
N PRO A 45 4.73 6.77 -1.39
CA PRO A 45 3.85 6.84 -2.54
C PRO A 45 3.01 8.11 -2.51
N SER A 46 2.67 8.62 -3.69
CA SER A 46 1.63 9.66 -3.78
C SER A 46 0.31 9.07 -3.31
N LEU A 47 -0.65 9.93 -2.97
CA LEU A 47 -1.98 9.47 -2.57
C LEU A 47 -2.63 8.62 -3.66
N ASN A 48 -2.49 9.03 -4.92
CA ASN A 48 -3.05 8.26 -6.04
C ASN A 48 -2.44 6.87 -6.15
N THR A 49 -1.12 6.78 -6.06
CA THR A 49 -0.43 5.49 -6.09
C THR A 49 -0.84 4.61 -4.92
N LEU A 50 -0.91 5.19 -3.73
CA LEU A 50 -1.31 4.46 -2.54
C LEU A 50 -2.74 3.92 -2.69
N ASN A 51 -3.67 4.74 -3.15
CA ASN A 51 -5.04 4.31 -3.37
C ASN A 51 -5.13 3.16 -4.38
N SER A 52 -4.33 3.22 -5.45
CA SER A 52 -4.31 2.14 -6.45
C SER A 52 -3.84 0.82 -5.83
N ILE A 53 -2.81 0.87 -5.00
CA ILE A 53 -2.31 -0.32 -4.31
C ILE A 53 -3.36 -0.86 -3.34
N LEU A 54 -3.95 0.01 -2.54
CA LEU A 54 -4.95 -0.40 -1.55
C LEU A 54 -6.18 -1.00 -2.21
N ASP A 55 -6.62 -0.44 -3.33
CA ASP A 55 -7.75 -1.00 -4.08
C ASP A 55 -7.49 -2.46 -4.49
N VAL A 56 -6.30 -2.73 -5.00
CA VAL A 56 -5.90 -4.09 -5.38
C VAL A 56 -5.97 -5.04 -4.19
N LEU A 57 -5.64 -4.53 -3.01
CA LEU A 57 -5.59 -5.33 -1.79
C LEU A 57 -6.94 -5.39 -1.05
N GLY A 58 -7.97 -4.75 -1.60
CA GLY A 58 -9.28 -4.70 -0.95
C GLY A 58 -9.32 -3.82 0.29
N LEU A 59 -8.45 -2.80 0.32
CA LEU A 59 -8.35 -1.85 1.43
C LEU A 59 -8.73 -0.45 0.96
N GLU A 60 -9.07 0.40 1.90
CA GLU A 60 -9.33 1.80 1.61
C GLU A 60 -8.78 2.70 2.71
N LEU A 61 -8.44 3.92 2.33
CA LEU A 61 -8.08 4.96 3.28
C LEU A 61 -9.32 5.74 3.67
N LYS A 62 -9.44 6.04 4.96
CA LYS A 62 -10.50 6.90 5.47
C LYS A 62 -9.89 8.04 6.27
N VAL A 63 -10.47 9.21 6.12
CA VAL A 63 -10.10 10.38 6.93
C VAL A 63 -11.16 10.56 8.00
N GLN A 64 -10.73 10.65 9.25
CA GLN A 64 -11.62 10.77 10.39
C GLN A 64 -11.21 11.96 11.25
N ILE A 65 -12.17 12.53 11.94
CA ILE A 65 -11.87 13.55 12.95
C ILE A 65 -11.15 12.85 14.10
N LYS A 66 -10.03 13.42 14.50
CA LYS A 66 -9.22 12.87 15.57
C LYS A 66 -9.98 12.97 16.89
N SER A 67 -9.88 11.92 17.72
CA SER A 67 -10.48 11.94 19.04
C SER A 67 -9.88 13.05 19.89
N MET A 68 -10.74 13.74 20.66
CA MET A 68 -10.34 14.83 21.54
C MET A 68 -9.94 14.35 22.94
N ASN A 69 -10.13 13.09 23.23
CA ASN A 69 -9.84 12.52 24.56
C ASN A 69 -8.40 12.12 24.72
#